data_b54df1be7c68d6521aa97ef64006a755
#
_entry.id   b54df1be7c68d6521aa97ef64006a755
#
_cell.length_a   1.000
_cell.length_b   1.000
_cell.length_c   1.000
_cell.angle_alpha   90.00
_cell.angle_beta   90.00
_cell.angle_gamma   90.00
#
_symmetry.space_group_name_H-M   'P 1'
#
loop_
_entity.id
_entity.type
_entity.pdbx_description
1 polymer ?
#
loop_
_entity_poly.entity_id
_entity_poly.type
_entity_poly.pdbx_seq_one_letter_code
_entity_poly.pdbx_strand_id
1 'polypeptide(L)'
;MVGMNDGGGGGVVRVPGLADETNPTGTGGRAVEVDYVRCFHRHEPGENQCSSAVSKHIKAPVHLVWSLVRRFDQPQKYKPFVSRCIVQGGVGVGSLREVNIKSGLPATTSFERLEHLDDNEHILSIRIVGGDHRLKNYSSIITAHPETIDGRPGTLVIESFVVDVPDGNTKDETCYFVEALIKCNLKSLADISERLAVQDYTESIHH
;
A
#
# COMPACT_ATOMS: atom_id res chain seq x y z
N MET A 1 5.16 -50.33 8.56
CA MET A 1 4.50 -49.44 9.53
C MET A 1 5.12 -48.09 9.37
N VAL A 2 4.57 -47.30 8.55
CA VAL A 2 3.54 -46.27 8.70
C VAL A 2 3.92 -45.20 9.75
N GLY A 3 4.13 -44.03 9.31
CA GLY A 3 4.27 -42.80 10.08
C GLY A 3 4.42 -41.61 9.16
N MET A 4 3.32 -41.23 8.46
CA MET A 4 3.14 -39.91 7.88
C MET A 4 3.07 -38.89 9.02
N ASN A 5 3.75 -37.80 8.89
CA ASN A 5 3.40 -36.57 9.62
C ASN A 5 3.45 -35.38 8.68
N ASP A 6 2.28 -35.00 8.26
CA ASP A 6 1.96 -33.70 7.65
C ASP A 6 2.24 -32.60 8.66
N GLY A 7 3.05 -31.64 8.27
CA GLY A 7 3.29 -30.40 8.99
C GLY A 7 3.15 -29.21 8.04
N GLY A 8 1.93 -28.91 7.63
CA GLY A 8 1.62 -27.68 6.90
C GLY A 8 1.86 -26.46 7.78
N GLY A 9 3.04 -25.85 7.65
CA GLY A 9 3.37 -24.56 8.25
C GLY A 9 2.68 -23.43 7.48
N GLY A 10 1.42 -23.14 7.80
CA GLY A 10 0.76 -21.92 7.37
C GLY A 10 1.47 -20.73 8.00
N GLY A 11 2.20 -19.96 7.20
CA GLY A 11 2.83 -18.73 7.63
C GLY A 11 1.76 -17.75 8.13
N VAL A 12 1.75 -17.51 9.43
CA VAL A 12 0.90 -16.50 10.05
C VAL A 12 1.41 -15.15 9.60
N VAL A 13 0.62 -14.45 8.76
CA VAL A 13 0.84 -13.04 8.46
C VAL A 13 0.70 -12.28 9.78
N ARG A 14 1.82 -11.86 10.38
CA ARG A 14 1.81 -10.90 11.48
C ARG A 14 1.36 -9.57 10.91
N VAL A 15 0.29 -9.03 11.42
CA VAL A 15 -0.12 -7.63 11.22
C VAL A 15 0.48 -6.82 12.39
N PRO A 16 1.67 -6.21 12.25
CA PRO A 16 2.23 -5.35 13.27
C PRO A 16 1.58 -3.98 13.15
N GLY A 17 1.09 -3.44 14.22
CA GLY A 17 0.56 -2.07 14.27
C GLY A 17 -0.78 -1.94 14.97
N LEU A 18 -1.27 -3.00 15.60
CA LEU A 18 -2.41 -2.95 16.50
C LEU A 18 -1.89 -2.72 17.93
N ALA A 19 -1.23 -1.58 18.17
CA ALA A 19 -1.00 -1.08 19.51
C ALA A 19 -2.35 -0.60 20.08
N ASP A 20 -2.67 -1.18 21.21
CA ASP A 20 -3.76 -0.96 22.11
C ASP A 20 -4.10 0.54 22.29
N GLU A 21 -5.16 0.99 21.62
CA GLU A 21 -5.93 2.15 22.09
C GLU A 21 -7.35 1.66 22.37
N THR A 22 -7.62 1.53 23.64
CA THR A 22 -8.92 1.14 24.21
C THR A 22 -10.01 2.13 23.82
N ASN A 23 -10.77 1.78 22.76
CA ASN A 23 -12.05 2.38 22.48
C ASN A 23 -13.08 1.28 22.16
N PRO A 24 -14.12 1.05 22.98
CA PRO A 24 -14.96 -0.14 22.92
C PRO A 24 -16.09 -0.13 21.88
N THR A 25 -16.03 0.70 20.85
CA THR A 25 -17.08 0.78 19.81
C THR A 25 -16.65 0.31 18.41
N GLY A 26 -15.49 -0.34 18.25
CA GLY A 26 -14.87 -0.61 16.93
C GLY A 26 -14.76 -2.08 16.52
N THR A 27 -15.52 -3.02 17.08
CA THR A 27 -15.35 -4.46 16.75
C THR A 27 -15.69 -4.85 15.32
N GLY A 28 -16.58 -4.12 14.64
CA GLY A 28 -16.97 -4.40 13.25
C GLY A 28 -15.89 -4.05 12.23
N GLY A 29 -15.24 -2.90 12.36
CA GLY A 29 -14.23 -2.41 11.40
C GLY A 29 -12.97 -3.28 11.34
N ARG A 30 -12.50 -3.76 12.48
CA ARG A 30 -11.30 -4.61 12.58
C ARG A 30 -11.48 -5.99 11.93
N ALA A 31 -12.68 -6.58 12.04
CA ALA A 31 -12.98 -7.87 11.41
C ALA A 31 -12.99 -7.74 9.88
N VAL A 32 -13.56 -6.67 9.34
CA VAL A 32 -13.61 -6.36 7.91
C VAL A 32 -12.21 -6.13 7.34
N GLU A 33 -11.35 -5.40 8.04
CA GLU A 33 -9.95 -5.18 7.64
C GLU A 33 -9.17 -6.50 7.53
N VAL A 34 -9.32 -7.40 8.50
CA VAL A 34 -8.69 -8.73 8.48
C VAL A 34 -9.16 -9.55 7.28
N ASP A 35 -10.44 -9.48 6.93
CA ASP A 35 -10.99 -10.19 5.78
C ASP A 35 -10.45 -9.63 4.45
N TYR A 36 -10.32 -8.31 4.31
CA TYR A 36 -9.69 -7.70 3.13
C TYR A 36 -8.22 -8.11 2.99
N VAL A 37 -7.45 -8.11 4.09
CA VAL A 37 -6.05 -8.56 4.07
C VAL A 37 -5.97 -10.02 3.61
N ARG A 38 -6.85 -10.89 4.09
CA ARG A 38 -6.88 -12.30 3.68
C ARG A 38 -7.26 -12.50 2.22
N CYS A 39 -8.16 -11.68 1.69
CA CYS A 39 -8.67 -11.82 0.31
C CYS A 39 -7.71 -11.24 -0.72
N PHE A 40 -7.17 -10.05 -0.49
CA PHE A 40 -6.49 -9.26 -1.51
C PHE A 40 -4.97 -9.12 -1.29
N HIS A 41 -4.47 -9.31 -0.07
CA HIS A 41 -3.09 -8.99 0.31
C HIS A 41 -2.26 -10.23 0.64
N ARG A 42 -2.42 -11.29 -0.15
CA ARG A 42 -1.65 -12.51 0.03
C ARG A 42 -0.29 -12.39 -0.62
N HIS A 43 0.74 -12.58 0.18
CA HIS A 43 2.12 -12.76 -0.27
C HIS A 43 2.63 -14.10 0.25
N GLU A 44 3.48 -14.74 -0.52
CA GLU A 44 4.17 -15.98 -0.14
C GLU A 44 5.67 -15.67 0.02
N PRO A 45 6.09 -15.10 1.18
CA PRO A 45 7.47 -14.72 1.37
C PRO A 45 8.38 -15.96 1.46
N GLY A 46 9.47 -15.93 0.70
CA GLY A 46 10.54 -16.92 0.80
C GLY A 46 11.28 -16.83 2.14
N GLU A 47 12.24 -17.75 2.35
CA GLU A 47 13.00 -17.86 3.60
C GLU A 47 13.72 -16.56 3.97
N ASN A 48 14.31 -15.86 2.97
CA ASN A 48 15.02 -14.59 3.16
C ASN A 48 14.19 -13.37 2.77
N GLN A 49 12.88 -13.45 2.90
CA GLN A 49 11.97 -12.35 2.63
C GLN A 49 11.16 -11.98 3.87
N CYS A 50 10.70 -10.75 3.91
CA CYS A 50 9.69 -10.30 4.86
C CYS A 50 8.48 -9.72 4.14
N SER A 51 7.33 -9.75 4.82
CA SER A 51 6.05 -9.28 4.32
C SER A 51 5.27 -8.65 5.46
N SER A 52 4.55 -7.58 5.16
CA SER A 52 3.66 -6.92 6.11
C SER A 52 2.56 -6.16 5.37
N ALA A 53 1.59 -5.63 6.11
CA ALA A 53 0.53 -4.78 5.60
C ALA A 53 0.33 -3.56 6.52
N VAL A 54 0.00 -2.43 5.92
CA VAL A 54 -0.31 -1.17 6.60
C VAL A 54 -1.66 -0.68 6.12
N SER A 55 -2.52 -0.27 7.04
CA SER A 55 -3.83 0.30 6.72
C SER A 55 -3.94 1.77 7.13
N LYS A 56 -4.87 2.47 6.48
CA LYS A 56 -5.20 3.86 6.78
C LYS A 56 -6.67 4.14 6.48
N HIS A 57 -7.40 4.64 7.48
CA HIS A 57 -8.72 5.21 7.31
C HIS A 57 -8.60 6.66 6.85
N ILE A 58 -9.29 7.01 5.77
CA ILE A 58 -9.25 8.34 5.11
C ILE A 58 -10.64 8.92 5.07
N LYS A 59 -10.83 10.15 5.56
CA LYS A 59 -12.13 10.85 5.59
C LYS A 59 -12.45 11.50 4.23
N ALA A 60 -12.34 10.69 3.18
CA ALA A 60 -12.69 11.08 1.82
C ALA A 60 -13.33 9.90 1.08
N PRO A 61 -14.29 10.15 0.18
CA PRO A 61 -14.94 9.11 -0.62
C PRO A 61 -13.92 8.33 -1.49
N VAL A 62 -14.19 7.05 -1.71
CA VAL A 62 -13.28 6.14 -2.42
C VAL A 62 -12.89 6.63 -3.82
N HIS A 63 -13.80 7.26 -4.56
CA HIS A 63 -13.51 7.77 -5.90
C HIS A 63 -12.41 8.85 -5.90
N LEU A 64 -12.34 9.71 -4.86
CA LEU A 64 -11.28 10.72 -4.73
C LEU A 64 -9.93 10.07 -4.38
N VAL A 65 -9.93 9.14 -3.43
CA VAL A 65 -8.73 8.40 -3.03
C VAL A 65 -8.20 7.59 -4.22
N TRP A 66 -9.08 6.84 -4.89
CA TRP A 66 -8.72 6.01 -6.04
C TRP A 66 -8.23 6.83 -7.22
N SER A 67 -8.78 8.03 -7.45
CA SER A 67 -8.32 8.94 -8.51
C SER A 67 -6.84 9.30 -8.41
N LEU A 68 -6.25 9.24 -7.20
CA LEU A 68 -4.82 9.46 -6.96
C LEU A 68 -4.04 8.14 -7.05
N VAL A 69 -4.52 7.07 -6.41
CA VAL A 69 -3.84 5.78 -6.32
C VAL A 69 -3.67 5.14 -7.69
N ARG A 70 -4.73 5.13 -8.52
CA ARG A 70 -4.74 4.53 -9.86
C ARG A 70 -3.74 5.15 -10.85
N ARG A 71 -3.26 6.36 -10.57
CA ARG A 71 -2.33 7.09 -11.44
C ARG A 71 -0.90 6.55 -11.30
N PHE A 72 -0.67 5.37 -11.90
CA PHE A 72 0.65 4.77 -11.99
C PHE A 72 1.69 5.73 -12.59
N ASP A 73 1.28 6.62 -13.48
CA ASP A 73 2.11 7.63 -14.15
C ASP A 73 2.41 8.87 -13.29
N GLN A 74 1.71 9.07 -12.17
CA GLN A 74 1.83 10.28 -11.35
C GLN A 74 1.93 10.00 -9.84
N PRO A 75 2.81 9.08 -9.38
CA PRO A 75 2.94 8.74 -7.96
C PRO A 75 3.35 9.95 -7.10
N GLN A 76 4.06 10.94 -7.67
CA GLN A 76 4.46 12.15 -6.98
C GLN A 76 3.28 12.99 -6.47
N LYS A 77 2.06 12.73 -6.95
CA LYS A 77 0.87 13.43 -6.46
C LYS A 77 0.56 13.10 -5.00
N TYR A 78 0.93 11.90 -4.52
CA TYR A 78 0.69 11.53 -3.12
C TYR A 78 1.88 10.85 -2.44
N LYS A 79 2.89 10.37 -3.16
CA LYS A 79 4.11 9.80 -2.58
C LYS A 79 5.14 10.91 -2.35
N PRO A 80 5.35 11.36 -1.10
CA PRO A 80 6.11 12.58 -0.81
C PRO A 80 7.59 12.50 -1.17
N PHE A 81 8.15 11.30 -1.24
CA PHE A 81 9.56 11.07 -1.58
C PHE A 81 9.83 11.01 -3.08
N VAL A 82 8.79 10.99 -3.91
CA VAL A 82 8.92 10.99 -5.36
C VAL A 82 9.03 12.43 -5.86
N SER A 83 10.07 12.71 -6.66
CA SER A 83 10.26 14.01 -7.32
C SER A 83 9.69 14.02 -8.73
N ARG A 84 9.87 12.92 -9.48
CA ARG A 84 9.44 12.80 -10.88
C ARG A 84 9.12 11.35 -11.19
N CYS A 85 8.20 11.13 -12.14
CA CYS A 85 7.89 9.84 -12.72
C CYS A 85 7.88 9.94 -14.26
N ILE A 86 8.46 8.96 -14.92
CA ILE A 86 8.48 8.84 -16.37
C ILE A 86 7.96 7.45 -16.73
N VAL A 87 6.88 7.40 -17.51
CA VAL A 87 6.32 6.16 -18.07
C VAL A 87 6.63 6.13 -19.57
N GLN A 88 7.10 5.00 -20.06
CA GLN A 88 7.30 4.79 -21.49
C GLN A 88 6.04 4.17 -22.10
N GLY A 89 5.40 4.88 -23.03
CA GLY A 89 4.17 4.42 -23.67
C GLY A 89 2.91 4.72 -22.87
N GLY A 90 1.84 3.94 -23.10
CA GLY A 90 0.58 4.06 -22.37
C GLY A 90 0.63 3.37 -21.00
N VAL A 91 -0.30 3.74 -20.10
CA VAL A 91 -0.44 3.09 -18.80
C VAL A 91 -1.32 1.84 -18.94
N GLY A 92 -0.74 0.68 -18.73
CA GLY A 92 -1.42 -0.62 -18.73
C GLY A 92 -0.60 -1.66 -17.97
N VAL A 93 -1.19 -2.81 -17.68
CA VAL A 93 -0.46 -3.93 -17.05
C VAL A 93 0.77 -4.29 -17.89
N GLY A 94 1.93 -4.44 -17.24
CA GLY A 94 3.23 -4.63 -17.87
C GLY A 94 4.00 -3.34 -18.15
N SER A 95 3.37 -2.15 -18.07
CA SER A 95 4.07 -0.87 -18.25
C SER A 95 5.15 -0.66 -17.20
N LEU A 96 6.24 -0.06 -17.63
CA LEU A 96 7.37 0.33 -16.78
C LEU A 96 7.35 1.83 -16.52
N ARG A 97 7.67 2.20 -15.28
CA ARG A 97 7.96 3.58 -14.90
C ARG A 97 9.33 3.70 -14.27
N GLU A 98 9.98 4.81 -14.53
CA GLU A 98 11.14 5.30 -13.81
C GLU A 98 10.66 6.32 -12.77
N VAL A 99 10.99 6.09 -11.51
CA VAL A 99 10.66 6.97 -10.39
C VAL A 99 11.95 7.60 -9.89
N ASN A 100 12.05 8.94 -9.96
CA ASN A 100 13.15 9.67 -9.36
C ASN A 100 12.79 10.06 -7.92
N ILE A 101 13.72 9.80 -7.02
CA ILE A 101 13.55 9.99 -5.58
C ILE A 101 14.16 11.34 -5.18
N LYS A 102 13.52 12.05 -4.26
CA LYS A 102 14.04 13.31 -3.71
C LYS A 102 15.35 13.09 -2.96
N SER A 103 16.21 14.07 -2.99
CA SER A 103 17.48 14.06 -2.25
C SER A 103 17.26 13.84 -0.74
N GLY A 104 18.23 13.19 -0.10
CA GLY A 104 18.20 12.89 1.33
C GLY A 104 17.78 11.46 1.70
N LEU A 105 17.39 10.65 0.71
CA LEU A 105 17.21 9.21 0.86
C LEU A 105 18.43 8.46 0.28
N PRO A 106 18.68 7.22 0.74
CA PRO A 106 19.81 6.41 0.30
C PRO A 106 19.64 5.80 -1.10
N ALA A 107 18.77 6.40 -1.93
CA ALA A 107 18.48 5.98 -3.30
C ALA A 107 18.09 7.18 -4.15
N THR A 108 18.33 7.12 -5.45
CA THR A 108 17.97 8.19 -6.39
C THR A 108 16.93 7.77 -7.42
N THR A 109 16.86 6.48 -7.73
CA THR A 109 16.02 5.96 -8.82
C THR A 109 15.43 4.60 -8.47
N SER A 110 14.16 4.39 -8.85
CA SER A 110 13.48 3.10 -8.84
C SER A 110 12.85 2.83 -10.20
N PHE A 111 12.95 1.58 -10.69
CA PHE A 111 12.23 1.10 -11.87
C PHE A 111 11.13 0.16 -11.40
N GLU A 112 9.91 0.47 -11.76
CA GLU A 112 8.74 -0.25 -11.28
C GLU A 112 7.86 -0.69 -12.45
N ARG A 113 7.30 -1.89 -12.34
CA ARG A 113 6.37 -2.46 -13.32
C ARG A 113 4.96 -2.52 -12.72
N LEU A 114 3.97 -2.14 -13.51
CA LEU A 114 2.57 -2.32 -13.17
C LEU A 114 2.19 -3.79 -13.38
N GLU A 115 1.86 -4.50 -12.30
CA GLU A 115 1.51 -5.91 -12.34
C GLU A 115 -0.01 -6.12 -12.47
N HIS A 116 -0.80 -5.26 -11.81
CA HIS A 116 -2.25 -5.33 -11.83
C HIS A 116 -2.87 -3.95 -11.64
N LEU A 117 -3.97 -3.70 -12.33
CA LEU A 117 -4.80 -2.50 -12.14
C LEU A 117 -6.26 -2.89 -12.40
N ASP A 118 -7.10 -2.78 -11.37
CA ASP A 118 -8.54 -3.00 -11.44
C ASP A 118 -9.26 -1.79 -10.88
N ASP A 119 -9.94 -1.07 -11.76
CA ASP A 119 -10.69 0.15 -11.41
C ASP A 119 -12.04 -0.15 -10.73
N ASN A 120 -12.58 -1.36 -10.88
CA ASN A 120 -13.84 -1.75 -10.27
C ASN A 120 -13.64 -2.18 -8.81
N GLU A 121 -12.62 -3.02 -8.59
CA GLU A 121 -12.25 -3.51 -7.25
C GLU A 121 -11.28 -2.57 -6.52
N HIS A 122 -10.82 -1.50 -7.18
CA HIS A 122 -9.83 -0.55 -6.68
C HIS A 122 -8.54 -1.21 -6.19
N ILE A 123 -7.93 -2.03 -7.07
CA ILE A 123 -6.69 -2.76 -6.79
C ILE A 123 -5.59 -2.28 -7.72
N LEU A 124 -4.43 -1.94 -7.16
CA LEU A 124 -3.20 -1.70 -7.92
C LEU A 124 -2.06 -2.50 -7.32
N SER A 125 -1.33 -3.23 -8.17
CA SER A 125 -0.13 -3.97 -7.77
C SER A 125 1.05 -3.56 -8.62
N ILE A 126 2.20 -3.38 -7.96
CA ILE A 126 3.47 -3.05 -8.60
C ILE A 126 4.56 -4.00 -8.16
N ARG A 127 5.59 -4.13 -9.02
CA ARG A 127 6.85 -4.79 -8.71
C ARG A 127 8.01 -3.87 -9.02
N ILE A 128 8.97 -3.76 -8.10
CA ILE A 128 10.24 -3.11 -8.36
C ILE A 128 11.11 -4.08 -9.19
N VAL A 129 11.58 -3.61 -10.34
CA VAL A 129 12.39 -4.41 -11.28
C VAL A 129 13.82 -3.90 -11.41
N GLY A 130 14.16 -2.75 -10.81
CA GLY A 130 15.48 -2.15 -10.81
C GLY A 130 15.57 -0.88 -9.99
N GLY A 131 16.76 -0.30 -9.94
CA GLY A 131 17.06 0.92 -9.20
C GLY A 131 18.36 0.80 -8.42
N ASP A 132 18.75 1.90 -7.75
CA ASP A 132 19.95 2.00 -6.92
C ASP A 132 19.68 1.83 -5.41
N HIS A 133 18.48 1.36 -5.06
CA HIS A 133 18.05 1.09 -3.69
C HIS A 133 18.28 -0.39 -3.28
N ARG A 134 18.11 -0.65 -1.97
CA ARG A 134 18.27 -2.00 -1.39
C ARG A 134 16.99 -2.85 -1.42
N LEU A 135 15.87 -2.33 -1.93
CA LEU A 135 14.58 -3.03 -1.99
C LEU A 135 14.53 -3.99 -3.19
N LYS A 136 15.19 -5.15 -3.06
CA LYS A 136 15.20 -6.19 -4.10
C LYS A 136 13.97 -7.07 -4.00
N ASN A 137 13.48 -7.53 -5.16
CA ASN A 137 12.28 -8.38 -5.28
C ASN A 137 11.04 -7.81 -4.56
N TYR A 138 10.99 -6.48 -4.40
CA TYR A 138 9.85 -5.82 -3.79
C TYR A 138 8.62 -5.94 -4.68
N SER A 139 7.51 -6.33 -4.08
CA SER A 139 6.19 -6.32 -4.69
C SER A 139 5.18 -5.77 -3.69
N SER A 140 4.26 -4.93 -4.14
CA SER A 140 3.19 -4.43 -3.28
C SER A 140 1.83 -4.51 -3.95
N ILE A 141 0.81 -4.58 -3.11
CA ILE A 141 -0.60 -4.51 -3.48
C ILE A 141 -1.22 -3.41 -2.64
N ILE A 142 -1.88 -2.46 -3.28
CA ILE A 142 -2.69 -1.43 -2.61
C ILE A 142 -4.14 -1.60 -3.03
N THR A 143 -5.05 -1.53 -2.06
CA THR A 143 -6.50 -1.57 -2.27
C THR A 143 -7.18 -0.41 -1.57
N ALA A 144 -8.32 0.04 -2.11
CA ALA A 144 -9.14 1.09 -1.53
C ALA A 144 -10.58 0.61 -1.42
N HIS A 145 -11.11 0.55 -0.20
CA HIS A 145 -12.44 0.04 0.11
C HIS A 145 -13.33 1.15 0.67
N PRO A 146 -14.56 1.33 0.16
CA PRO A 146 -15.47 2.32 0.71
C PRO A 146 -15.87 1.94 2.14
N GLU A 147 -15.92 2.93 3.01
CA GLU A 147 -16.39 2.78 4.40
C GLU A 147 -17.18 4.03 4.83
N THR A 148 -17.74 3.98 6.02
CA THR A 148 -18.40 5.14 6.66
C THR A 148 -17.62 5.54 7.89
N ILE A 149 -17.15 6.79 7.93
CA ILE A 149 -16.44 7.37 9.08
C ILE A 149 -17.26 8.56 9.61
N ASP A 150 -17.64 8.51 10.87
CA ASP A 150 -18.44 9.56 11.53
C ASP A 150 -19.71 9.92 10.74
N GLY A 151 -20.38 8.92 10.12
CA GLY A 151 -21.59 9.09 9.31
C GLY A 151 -21.36 9.68 7.92
N ARG A 152 -20.13 9.82 7.47
CA ARG A 152 -19.76 10.33 6.15
C ARG A 152 -19.02 9.29 5.31
N PRO A 153 -19.07 9.39 3.98
CA PRO A 153 -18.27 8.53 3.12
C PRO A 153 -16.78 8.67 3.44
N GLY A 154 -16.13 7.54 3.66
CA GLY A 154 -14.71 7.39 3.89
C GLY A 154 -14.12 6.26 3.08
N THR A 155 -12.82 6.02 3.24
CA THR A 155 -12.08 4.97 2.53
C THR A 155 -11.09 4.29 3.46
N LEU A 156 -11.15 2.97 3.54
CA LEU A 156 -10.09 2.15 4.09
C LEU A 156 -9.09 1.84 2.97
N VAL A 157 -7.85 2.28 3.13
CA VAL A 157 -6.75 1.92 2.23
C VAL A 157 -5.83 0.93 2.93
N ILE A 158 -5.49 -0.15 2.24
CA ILE A 158 -4.55 -1.16 2.72
C ILE A 158 -3.44 -1.29 1.67
N GLU A 159 -2.18 -1.21 2.10
CA GLU A 159 -1.02 -1.52 1.26
C GLU A 159 -0.20 -2.61 1.94
N SER A 160 0.00 -3.72 1.24
CA SER A 160 0.85 -4.83 1.66
C SER A 160 2.07 -4.96 0.75
N PHE A 161 3.11 -5.60 1.26
CA PHE A 161 4.34 -5.81 0.50
C PHE A 161 5.03 -7.13 0.87
N VAL A 162 5.89 -7.56 -0.03
CA VAL A 162 6.93 -8.57 0.19
C VAL A 162 8.24 -8.03 -0.39
N VAL A 163 9.35 -8.29 0.30
CA VAL A 163 10.68 -7.79 -0.10
C VAL A 163 11.78 -8.71 0.44
N ASP A 164 12.90 -8.79 -0.28
CA ASP A 164 14.11 -9.45 0.22
C ASP A 164 14.68 -8.70 1.43
N VAL A 165 15.15 -9.46 2.41
CA VAL A 165 15.91 -8.91 3.54
C VAL A 165 17.34 -8.64 3.06
N PRO A 166 17.80 -7.36 3.06
CA PRO A 166 19.17 -7.05 2.64
C PRO A 166 20.21 -7.65 3.58
N ASP A 167 21.36 -7.97 3.03
CA ASP A 167 22.49 -8.46 3.84
C ASP A 167 22.80 -7.50 4.99
N GLY A 168 22.97 -8.07 6.18
CA GLY A 168 23.23 -7.33 7.40
C GLY A 168 22.01 -6.75 8.12
N ASN A 169 20.80 -6.92 7.56
CA ASN A 169 19.55 -6.54 8.21
C ASN A 169 18.78 -7.77 8.72
N THR A 170 17.89 -7.54 9.67
CA THR A 170 16.89 -8.51 10.11
C THR A 170 15.57 -8.32 9.34
N LYS A 171 14.69 -9.31 9.41
CA LYS A 171 13.32 -9.20 8.87
C LYS A 171 12.56 -8.04 9.52
N ASP A 172 12.66 -7.90 10.84
CA ASP A 172 11.95 -6.86 11.60
C ASP A 172 12.43 -5.45 11.21
N GLU A 173 13.75 -5.23 11.08
CA GLU A 173 14.31 -3.96 10.62
C GLU A 173 13.86 -3.62 9.20
N THR A 174 13.85 -4.62 8.32
CA THR A 174 13.41 -4.43 6.92
C THR A 174 11.93 -4.10 6.85
N CYS A 175 11.06 -4.84 7.56
CA CYS A 175 9.64 -4.55 7.66
C CYS A 175 9.40 -3.16 8.23
N TYR A 176 10.04 -2.81 9.35
CA TYR A 176 9.88 -1.49 9.98
C TYR A 176 10.21 -0.35 9.00
N PHE A 177 11.31 -0.47 8.27
CA PHE A 177 11.71 0.54 7.27
C PHE A 177 10.66 0.71 6.17
N VAL A 178 10.20 -0.41 5.57
CA VAL A 178 9.22 -0.35 4.48
C VAL A 178 7.86 0.13 4.98
N GLU A 179 7.42 -0.34 6.14
CA GLU A 179 6.18 0.17 6.77
C GLU A 179 6.24 1.67 7.02
N ALA A 180 7.39 2.20 7.47
CA ALA A 180 7.55 3.64 7.68
C ALA A 180 7.38 4.43 6.37
N LEU A 181 7.94 3.94 5.25
CA LEU A 181 7.74 4.54 3.93
C LEU A 181 6.26 4.51 3.50
N ILE A 182 5.60 3.36 3.66
CA ILE A 182 4.18 3.20 3.33
C ILE A 182 3.32 4.12 4.20
N LYS A 183 3.56 4.17 5.52
CA LYS A 183 2.86 5.07 6.44
C LYS A 183 2.97 6.54 6.02
N CYS A 184 4.15 6.98 5.58
CA CYS A 184 4.34 8.32 5.03
C CYS A 184 3.53 8.55 3.75
N ASN A 185 3.51 7.58 2.83
CA ASN A 185 2.74 7.65 1.60
C ASN A 185 1.23 7.72 1.88
N LEU A 186 0.72 6.83 2.75
CA LEU A 186 -0.71 6.78 3.11
C LEU A 186 -1.15 8.02 3.89
N LYS A 187 -0.28 8.58 4.74
CA LYS A 187 -0.55 9.85 5.41
C LYS A 187 -0.70 10.98 4.39
N SER A 188 0.23 11.10 3.45
CA SER A 188 0.16 12.10 2.38
C SER A 188 -1.08 11.91 1.49
N LEU A 189 -1.42 10.67 1.15
CA LEU A 189 -2.65 10.33 0.42
C LEU A 189 -3.88 10.82 1.18
N ALA A 190 -3.97 10.57 2.48
CA ALA A 190 -5.07 11.04 3.32
C ALA A 190 -5.16 12.57 3.31
N ASP A 191 -4.04 13.25 3.60
CA ASP A 191 -3.98 14.72 3.67
C ASP A 191 -4.46 15.39 2.35
N ILE A 192 -4.16 14.78 1.20
CA ILE A 192 -4.55 15.29 -0.13
C ILE A 192 -6.01 14.96 -0.43
N SER A 193 -6.43 13.71 -0.23
CA SER A 193 -7.78 13.25 -0.52
C SER A 193 -8.83 13.97 0.33
N GLU A 194 -8.52 14.19 1.61
CA GLU A 194 -9.42 14.92 2.53
C GLU A 194 -9.57 16.38 2.14
N ARG A 195 -8.52 17.04 1.64
CA ARG A 195 -8.61 18.39 1.07
C ARG A 195 -9.47 18.43 -0.18
N LEU A 196 -9.32 17.46 -1.08
CA LEU A 196 -10.16 17.34 -2.28
C LEU A 196 -11.63 17.14 -1.90
N ALA A 197 -11.93 16.32 -0.90
CA ALA A 197 -13.29 16.10 -0.42
C ALA A 197 -13.96 17.38 0.12
N VAL A 198 -13.19 18.24 0.79
CA VAL A 198 -13.69 19.55 1.26
C VAL A 198 -14.00 20.48 0.09
N GLN A 199 -13.15 20.50 -0.94
CA GLN A 199 -13.37 21.33 -2.15
C GLN A 199 -14.60 20.87 -2.92
N ASP A 200 -14.75 19.57 -3.16
CA ASP A 200 -15.90 18.97 -3.86
C ASP A 200 -17.22 19.29 -3.14
N TYR A 201 -17.24 19.20 -1.81
CA TYR A 201 -18.39 19.57 -1.00
C TYR A 201 -18.74 21.06 -1.10
N THR A 202 -17.74 21.93 -1.14
CA THR A 202 -17.95 23.39 -1.22
C THR A 202 -18.51 23.79 -2.58
N GLU A 203 -18.05 23.18 -3.67
CA GLU A 203 -18.56 23.42 -5.02
C GLU A 203 -20.02 22.94 -5.17
N SER A 204 -20.37 21.79 -4.55
CA SER A 204 -21.72 21.22 -4.60
C SER A 204 -22.77 22.07 -3.88
N ILE A 205 -22.41 22.95 -2.94
CA ILE A 205 -23.33 23.84 -2.21
C ILE A 205 -23.61 25.14 -3.01
N HIS A 206 -22.75 25.50 -3.96
CA HIS A 206 -22.84 26.73 -4.71
C HIS A 206 -23.54 26.58 -6.08
N HIS A 207 -24.02 25.39 -6.39
CA HIS A 207 -24.85 25.05 -7.55
C HIS A 207 -26.23 24.60 -7.11
#